data_dd90ab8bc5f472a10e86eded959ad5fb
#
_entry.id   dd90ab8bc5f472a10e86eded959ad5fb
#
_cell.length_a   1.000
_cell.length_b   1.000
_cell.length_c   1.000
_cell.angle_alpha   90.00
_cell.angle_beta   90.00
_cell.angle_gamma   90.00
#
_symmetry.space_group_name_H-M   'P 1'
#
loop_
_entity.id
_entity.type
_entity.pdbx_description
1 polymer ?
#
loop_
_entity_poly.entity_id
_entity_poly.type
_entity_poly.pdbx_seq_one_letter_code
_entity_poly.pdbx_strand_id
1 'polypeptide(L)'
;MKNLSYLLLLVLAISVTSCLSNYKESSKSLVIRGDYFGQTPPGDSARLFAPGIISTGMNERDFAITPDGNEIFFCREAGNYRYATIFYSRRSDDVWSSPEVFEFCTNPEYKYIEPHLSPDGTKLYFISTMTADSASEGNEDIWVCTKRDGEWSEPRNLGAPVNATSKEYFPSVTVDGTIYYTHPDTATNEESIFRSRLVDGAYQVPEKLGPNVNIGRARYNAFVAPDESYIIIPAYGMPDSFGATDYYISFRDSLDNWSQPVNMGPGINSTFAREWSASVSTDGNYLFFMSDRMGSTSLGKLSTETLQGFHNSPQNGNTDIYWISTKILDELREKARF
;
A
#
# COMPACT_ATOMS: atom_id res chain seq x y z
N MET A 1 -38.67 53.27 41.63
CA MET A 1 -38.11 51.94 41.86
C MET A 1 -38.14 51.18 40.55
N LYS A 2 -37.30 51.55 39.65
CA LYS A 2 -37.05 50.84 38.38
C LYS A 2 -35.68 51.30 37.84
N ASN A 3 -34.57 50.72 38.31
CA ASN A 3 -33.21 50.87 37.65
C ASN A 3 -32.17 50.15 38.51
N LEU A 4 -32.45 48.82 38.80
CA LEU A 4 -31.42 48.01 39.47
C LEU A 4 -31.28 46.58 38.89
N SER A 5 -31.81 46.37 37.70
CA SER A 5 -31.79 45.01 37.09
C SER A 5 -30.93 44.88 35.83
N TYR A 6 -30.18 45.89 35.43
CA TYR A 6 -29.32 45.85 34.24
C TYR A 6 -27.81 45.80 34.50
N LEU A 7 -27.38 45.69 35.74
CA LEU A 7 -25.94 45.70 36.09
C LEU A 7 -25.40 44.31 36.47
N LEU A 8 -26.21 43.24 36.42
CA LEU A 8 -25.77 41.90 36.80
C LEU A 8 -25.60 40.92 35.58
N LEU A 9 -25.85 41.38 34.36
CA LEU A 9 -25.74 40.57 33.16
C LEU A 9 -24.49 40.88 32.30
N LEU A 10 -23.63 41.78 32.72
CA LEU A 10 -22.43 42.19 31.98
C LEU A 10 -21.11 41.68 32.59
N VAL A 11 -21.14 40.92 33.68
CA VAL A 11 -19.91 40.39 34.33
C VAL A 11 -19.68 38.91 34.11
N LEU A 12 -20.62 38.18 33.49
CA LEU A 12 -20.47 36.74 33.21
C LEU A 12 -20.01 36.39 31.78
N ALA A 13 -19.71 37.38 30.93
CA ALA A 13 -19.32 37.17 29.53
C ALA A 13 -17.82 37.34 29.28
N ILE A 14 -16.97 37.58 30.27
CA ILE A 14 -15.53 37.86 30.07
C ILE A 14 -14.60 36.75 30.59
N SER A 15 -15.13 35.67 31.17
CA SER A 15 -14.28 34.61 31.75
C SER A 15 -14.20 33.28 30.94
N VAL A 16 -14.68 33.23 29.70
CA VAL A 16 -14.62 32.01 28.90
C VAL A 16 -13.65 32.12 27.70
N THR A 17 -13.05 33.29 27.48
CA THR A 17 -12.19 33.53 26.31
C THR A 17 -10.66 33.43 26.57
N SER A 18 -10.22 32.97 27.73
CA SER A 18 -8.79 32.94 28.07
C SER A 18 -8.16 31.55 28.28
N CYS A 19 -8.85 30.46 27.90
CA CYS A 19 -8.29 29.09 28.02
C CYS A 19 -8.06 28.37 26.70
N LEU A 20 -8.10 29.05 25.56
CA LEU A 20 -7.84 28.43 24.25
C LEU A 20 -6.57 28.92 23.52
N SER A 21 -5.69 29.58 24.25
CA SER A 21 -4.41 30.00 23.65
C SER A 21 -3.27 29.54 24.55
N ASN A 22 -2.76 28.32 24.34
CA ASN A 22 -1.39 27.90 24.58
C ASN A 22 -1.27 26.37 24.56
N TYR A 23 -1.71 25.73 23.46
CA TYR A 23 -1.20 24.41 23.10
C TYR A 23 -0.52 24.50 21.74
N LYS A 24 0.50 25.34 21.67
CA LYS A 24 1.59 25.16 20.69
C LYS A 24 2.72 24.47 21.45
N GLU A 25 2.57 23.17 21.69
CA GLU A 25 3.76 22.34 21.85
C GLU A 25 4.56 22.49 20.57
N SER A 26 5.73 23.10 20.67
CA SER A 26 6.75 23.00 19.64
C SER A 26 7.20 21.54 19.63
N SER A 27 6.50 20.68 18.89
CA SER A 27 7.05 19.42 18.46
C SER A 27 8.31 19.77 17.69
N LYS A 28 9.47 19.60 18.30
CA LYS A 28 10.72 19.55 17.55
C LYS A 28 10.49 18.47 16.49
N SER A 29 10.30 18.87 15.24
CA SER A 29 10.20 17.96 14.10
C SER A 29 11.42 17.07 14.18
N LEU A 30 11.22 15.77 14.42
CA LEU A 30 12.31 14.81 14.44
C LEU A 30 12.91 14.81 13.03
N VAL A 31 14.14 15.26 12.90
CA VAL A 31 14.86 15.24 11.62
C VAL A 31 15.31 13.82 11.36
N ILE A 32 14.66 13.15 10.42
CA ILE A 32 14.91 11.77 10.05
C ILE A 32 15.84 11.74 8.85
N ARG A 33 16.94 10.98 8.96
CA ARG A 33 18.01 10.92 7.97
C ARG A 33 18.33 9.49 7.57
N GLY A 34 19.02 9.35 6.43
CA GLY A 34 19.54 8.09 5.92
C GLY A 34 18.55 7.28 5.13
N ASP A 35 19.01 6.21 4.51
CA ASP A 35 18.19 5.30 3.74
C ASP A 35 17.09 4.70 4.62
N TYR A 36 15.92 4.46 4.03
CA TYR A 36 14.79 3.82 4.73
C TYR A 36 14.45 4.46 6.09
N PHE A 37 14.42 5.78 6.17
CA PHE A 37 14.19 6.56 7.40
C PHE A 37 15.25 6.32 8.49
N GLY A 38 16.49 5.97 8.10
CA GLY A 38 17.59 5.66 9.02
C GLY A 38 17.44 4.32 9.75
N GLN A 39 16.48 3.51 9.33
CA GLN A 39 16.26 2.19 9.92
C GLN A 39 17.33 1.19 9.43
N THR A 40 17.91 0.44 10.33
CA THR A 40 18.82 -0.66 9.96
C THR A 40 18.06 -1.71 9.15
N PRO A 41 18.53 -2.04 7.93
CA PRO A 41 17.89 -3.03 7.09
C PRO A 41 17.69 -4.39 7.79
N PRO A 42 16.61 -5.12 7.47
CA PRO A 42 16.36 -6.44 8.00
C PRO A 42 17.29 -7.48 7.38
N GLY A 43 17.54 -8.56 8.11
CA GLY A 43 18.11 -9.80 7.56
C GLY A 43 17.00 -10.76 7.15
N ASP A 44 17.12 -12.01 7.63
CA ASP A 44 16.22 -13.12 7.29
C ASP A 44 14.93 -13.14 8.15
N SER A 45 14.70 -12.11 8.94
CA SER A 45 13.50 -11.97 9.77
C SER A 45 12.79 -10.66 9.44
N ALA A 46 11.48 -10.73 9.20
CA ALA A 46 10.66 -9.57 8.94
C ALA A 46 10.68 -8.59 10.12
N ARG A 47 10.74 -7.30 9.79
CA ARG A 47 10.67 -6.20 10.76
C ARG A 47 9.58 -5.24 10.36
N LEU A 48 9.02 -4.55 11.34
CA LEU A 48 8.11 -3.43 11.12
C LEU A 48 8.88 -2.30 10.42
N PHE A 49 8.31 -1.74 9.36
CA PHE A 49 8.94 -0.66 8.60
C PHE A 49 8.60 0.71 9.18
N ALA A 50 9.61 1.52 9.47
CA ALA A 50 9.53 2.90 9.93
C ALA A 50 8.43 3.14 10.99
N PRO A 51 8.47 2.45 12.15
CA PRO A 51 7.43 2.56 13.19
C PRO A 51 7.28 4.00 13.70
N GLY A 52 6.02 4.44 13.82
CA GLY A 52 5.67 5.80 14.23
C GLY A 52 5.78 6.85 13.11
N ILE A 53 6.26 6.47 11.92
CA ILE A 53 6.39 7.34 10.74
C ILE A 53 5.50 6.81 9.61
N ILE A 54 5.80 5.61 9.12
CA ILE A 54 5.04 4.90 8.09
C ILE A 54 4.01 3.99 8.78
N SER A 55 4.45 3.00 9.55
CA SER A 55 3.58 2.14 10.33
C SER A 55 3.18 2.83 11.63
N THR A 56 1.88 3.06 11.80
CA THR A 56 1.30 3.86 12.90
C THR A 56 0.15 3.11 13.58
N GLY A 57 -0.78 3.81 14.18
CA GLY A 57 -2.03 3.23 14.69
C GLY A 57 -3.15 3.15 13.65
N MET A 58 -2.90 3.60 12.41
CA MET A 58 -3.86 3.54 11.31
C MET A 58 -3.76 2.20 10.56
N ASN A 59 -4.46 2.04 9.45
CA ASN A 59 -4.21 0.96 8.51
C ASN A 59 -3.26 1.48 7.44
N GLU A 60 -2.07 0.92 7.36
CA GLU A 60 -1.10 1.20 6.31
C GLU A 60 -0.93 -0.01 5.40
N ARG A 61 -0.87 0.25 4.09
CA ARG A 61 -0.71 -0.78 3.07
C ARG A 61 -0.06 -0.23 1.82
N ASP A 62 0.29 -1.11 0.90
CA ASP A 62 0.78 -0.80 -0.43
C ASP A 62 2.01 0.12 -0.39
N PHE A 63 3.17 -0.41 -0.64
CA PHE A 63 4.42 0.34 -0.54
C PHE A 63 5.13 0.38 -1.88
N ALA A 64 5.58 1.57 -2.28
CA ALA A 64 6.42 1.76 -3.44
C ALA A 64 7.55 2.74 -3.13
N ILE A 65 8.75 2.47 -3.66
CA ILE A 65 9.94 3.31 -3.50
C ILE A 65 10.61 3.51 -4.85
N THR A 66 11.06 4.73 -5.12
CA THR A 66 11.78 5.06 -6.36
C THR A 66 13.14 4.34 -6.44
N PRO A 67 13.68 4.12 -7.66
CA PRO A 67 14.97 3.45 -7.86
C PRO A 67 16.15 4.12 -7.14
N ASP A 68 16.11 5.43 -6.99
CA ASP A 68 17.11 6.20 -6.24
C ASP A 68 16.90 6.19 -4.73
N GLY A 69 15.83 5.54 -4.24
CA GLY A 69 15.47 5.43 -2.84
C GLY A 69 15.06 6.75 -2.17
N ASN A 70 14.71 7.78 -2.93
CA ASN A 70 14.45 9.12 -2.41
C ASN A 70 12.98 9.50 -2.31
N GLU A 71 12.08 8.72 -2.88
CA GLU A 71 10.64 8.96 -2.79
C GLU A 71 9.92 7.66 -2.41
N ILE A 72 8.99 7.77 -1.49
CA ILE A 72 8.17 6.65 -0.99
C ILE A 72 6.72 7.03 -1.10
N PHE A 73 5.91 6.08 -1.58
CA PHE A 73 4.47 6.14 -1.66
C PHE A 73 3.88 4.95 -0.88
N PHE A 74 2.81 5.20 -0.15
CA PHE A 74 2.09 4.16 0.57
C PHE A 74 0.65 4.62 0.86
N CYS A 75 -0.25 3.70 1.18
CA CYS A 75 -1.62 4.05 1.51
C CYS A 75 -1.85 4.12 3.00
N ARG A 76 -2.74 5.03 3.42
CA ARG A 76 -3.41 5.05 4.73
C ARG A 76 -4.91 5.03 4.57
N GLU A 77 -5.54 4.27 5.45
CA GLU A 77 -6.98 4.14 5.48
C GLU A 77 -7.54 4.60 6.83
N ALA A 78 -8.70 5.24 6.78
CA ALA A 78 -9.44 5.67 7.95
C ALA A 78 -10.94 5.41 7.80
N GLY A 79 -11.66 5.32 8.95
CA GLY A 79 -13.11 5.19 8.94
C GLY A 79 -13.61 3.89 8.31
N ASN A 80 -12.95 2.77 8.58
CA ASN A 80 -13.28 1.47 8.00
C ASN A 80 -13.35 1.50 6.47
N TYR A 81 -12.24 1.94 5.84
CA TYR A 81 -12.10 2.11 4.38
C TYR A 81 -12.97 3.22 3.76
N ARG A 82 -13.57 4.10 4.62
CA ARG A 82 -14.31 5.26 4.10
C ARG A 82 -13.40 6.23 3.35
N TYR A 83 -12.22 6.47 3.92
CA TYR A 83 -11.15 7.28 3.33
C TYR A 83 -9.93 6.41 3.16
N ALA A 84 -9.43 6.35 1.96
CA ALA A 84 -8.20 5.67 1.62
C ALA A 84 -7.44 6.54 0.62
N THR A 85 -6.19 6.90 0.96
CA THR A 85 -5.43 7.81 0.12
C THR A 85 -3.94 7.50 0.15
N ILE A 86 -3.24 7.93 -0.89
CA ILE A 86 -1.80 7.77 -1.04
C ILE A 86 -1.08 8.87 -0.28
N PHE A 87 -0.16 8.45 0.58
CA PHE A 87 0.81 9.30 1.25
C PHE A 87 2.15 9.25 0.52
N TYR A 88 2.85 10.34 0.62
CA TYR A 88 4.14 10.57 -0.04
C TYR A 88 5.15 11.14 0.96
N SER A 89 6.39 10.69 0.87
CA SER A 89 7.53 11.26 1.59
C SER A 89 8.74 11.30 0.66
N ARG A 90 9.49 12.40 0.71
CA ARG A 90 10.67 12.64 -0.11
C ARG A 90 11.90 12.87 0.77
N ARG A 91 13.03 12.31 0.36
CA ARG A 91 14.34 12.59 0.93
C ARG A 91 15.08 13.63 0.07
N SER A 92 15.51 14.70 0.72
CA SER A 92 16.37 15.74 0.11
C SER A 92 17.48 16.08 1.07
N ASP A 93 18.71 16.15 0.60
CA ASP A 93 19.91 16.40 1.42
C ASP A 93 19.99 15.44 2.64
N ASP A 94 19.68 14.16 2.39
CA ASP A 94 19.65 13.10 3.38
C ASP A 94 18.56 13.25 4.47
N VAL A 95 17.61 14.16 4.32
CA VAL A 95 16.50 14.41 5.25
C VAL A 95 15.18 14.01 4.61
N TRP A 96 14.42 13.16 5.31
CA TRP A 96 13.07 12.82 4.92
C TRP A 96 12.05 13.88 5.34
N SER A 97 11.13 14.21 4.44
CA SER A 97 9.93 14.95 4.81
C SER A 97 9.01 14.10 5.68
N SER A 98 8.20 14.72 6.50
CA SER A 98 7.06 14.01 7.10
C SER A 98 6.15 13.49 5.99
N PRO A 99 5.60 12.26 6.10
CA PRO A 99 4.63 11.77 5.14
C PRO A 99 3.39 12.68 5.08
N GLU A 100 3.02 13.10 3.88
CA GLU A 100 1.85 13.93 3.59
C GLU A 100 0.99 13.27 2.53
N VAL A 101 -0.28 13.64 2.42
CA VAL A 101 -1.15 13.17 1.32
C VAL A 101 -0.55 13.62 -0.01
N PHE A 102 -0.42 12.70 -0.95
CA PHE A 102 0.09 13.01 -2.29
C PHE A 102 -0.80 14.04 -2.97
N GLU A 103 -0.22 15.06 -3.56
CA GLU A 103 -0.91 16.27 -4.01
C GLU A 103 -2.13 16.05 -4.92
N PHE A 104 -2.10 14.97 -5.72
CA PHE A 104 -3.21 14.60 -6.61
C PHE A 104 -4.26 13.68 -5.96
N CYS A 105 -4.07 13.29 -4.69
CA CYS A 105 -4.91 12.32 -3.99
C CYS A 105 -5.70 12.94 -2.83
N THR A 106 -6.11 14.20 -2.94
CA THR A 106 -6.65 15.01 -1.83
C THR A 106 -8.17 15.10 -1.78
N ASN A 107 -8.88 14.71 -2.84
CA ASN A 107 -10.34 14.81 -2.86
C ASN A 107 -10.99 13.68 -2.04
N PRO A 108 -11.72 13.98 -0.94
CA PRO A 108 -12.30 12.96 -0.05
C PRO A 108 -13.50 12.19 -0.64
N GLU A 109 -13.97 12.57 -1.81
CA GLU A 109 -15.02 11.84 -2.53
C GLU A 109 -14.48 10.59 -3.22
N TYR A 110 -13.18 10.55 -3.48
CA TYR A 110 -12.51 9.45 -4.18
C TYR A 110 -11.60 8.65 -3.25
N LYS A 111 -11.32 7.43 -3.63
CA LYS A 111 -10.26 6.60 -3.07
C LYS A 111 -9.05 6.65 -3.98
N TYR A 112 -7.85 6.59 -3.39
CA TYR A 112 -6.57 6.55 -4.07
C TYR A 112 -5.70 5.53 -3.36
N ILE A 113 -5.48 4.37 -3.97
CA ILE A 113 -4.82 3.23 -3.34
C ILE A 113 -3.86 2.53 -4.30
N GLU A 114 -3.07 1.63 -3.75
CA GLU A 114 -2.24 0.68 -4.50
C GLU A 114 -1.22 1.36 -5.42
N PRO A 115 -0.39 2.28 -4.89
CA PRO A 115 0.69 2.89 -5.66
C PRO A 115 1.71 1.83 -6.10
N HIS A 116 2.06 1.88 -7.38
CA HIS A 116 3.11 1.07 -7.98
C HIS A 116 3.98 1.92 -8.91
N LEU A 117 5.29 1.85 -8.73
CA LEU A 117 6.25 2.57 -9.58
C LEU A 117 6.71 1.68 -10.73
N SER A 118 6.80 2.27 -11.94
CA SER A 118 7.54 1.61 -13.03
C SER A 118 8.99 1.35 -12.61
N PRO A 119 9.63 0.27 -13.12
CA PRO A 119 11.01 -0.06 -12.74
C PRO A 119 12.04 1.06 -12.96
N ASP A 120 11.79 1.97 -13.89
CA ASP A 120 12.61 3.16 -14.15
C ASP A 120 12.26 4.36 -13.25
N GLY A 121 11.22 4.25 -12.41
CA GLY A 121 10.76 5.31 -11.51
C GLY A 121 10.11 6.52 -12.19
N THR A 122 9.82 6.43 -13.50
CA THR A 122 9.26 7.56 -14.26
C THR A 122 7.75 7.60 -14.27
N LYS A 123 7.07 6.53 -13.83
CA LYS A 123 5.61 6.45 -13.77
C LYS A 123 5.16 5.91 -12.42
N LEU A 124 4.15 6.55 -11.86
CA LEU A 124 3.40 6.09 -10.69
C LEU A 124 2.02 5.66 -11.15
N TYR A 125 1.76 4.36 -11.08
CA TYR A 125 0.45 3.77 -11.30
C TYR A 125 -0.27 3.65 -9.95
N PHE A 126 -1.57 3.81 -9.94
CA PHE A 126 -2.40 3.65 -8.74
C PHE A 126 -3.86 3.43 -9.13
N ILE A 127 -4.65 3.02 -8.16
CA ILE A 127 -6.09 2.85 -8.32
C ILE A 127 -6.82 4.08 -7.80
N SER A 128 -7.82 4.51 -8.54
CA SER A 128 -8.75 5.51 -8.03
C SER A 128 -10.18 5.29 -8.52
N THR A 129 -11.12 5.72 -7.68
CA THR A 129 -12.53 5.86 -8.03
C THR A 129 -12.86 7.21 -8.68
N MET A 130 -11.85 7.98 -9.10
CA MET A 130 -12.04 9.17 -9.91
C MET A 130 -12.78 8.83 -11.21
N THR A 131 -13.60 9.73 -11.67
CA THR A 131 -14.27 9.60 -12.96
C THR A 131 -13.42 10.19 -14.08
N ALA A 132 -13.18 9.42 -15.14
CA ALA A 132 -12.41 9.90 -16.30
C ALA A 132 -13.18 10.96 -17.10
N ASP A 133 -14.51 10.87 -17.06
CA ASP A 133 -15.44 11.84 -17.61
C ASP A 133 -16.76 11.83 -16.81
N SER A 134 -17.66 12.76 -17.11
CA SER A 134 -18.95 12.87 -16.42
C SER A 134 -19.93 11.71 -16.68
N ALA A 135 -19.58 10.77 -17.55
CA ALA A 135 -20.38 9.60 -17.91
C ALA A 135 -19.85 8.30 -17.27
N SER A 136 -18.63 8.31 -16.69
CA SER A 136 -18.07 7.15 -16.01
C SER A 136 -18.67 7.01 -14.60
N GLU A 137 -19.09 5.80 -14.26
CA GLU A 137 -19.56 5.46 -12.91
C GLU A 137 -18.33 5.12 -12.04
N GLY A 138 -17.64 6.03 -11.47
CA GLY A 138 -16.59 5.87 -10.44
C GLY A 138 -16.12 4.45 -10.08
N ASN A 139 -15.73 3.65 -11.08
CA ASN A 139 -15.15 2.33 -10.90
C ASN A 139 -13.73 2.47 -10.35
N GLU A 140 -13.23 1.41 -9.74
CA GLU A 140 -11.81 1.32 -9.40
C GLU A 140 -11.02 1.10 -10.69
N ASP A 141 -10.45 2.17 -11.25
CA ASP A 141 -9.66 2.19 -12.48
C ASP A 141 -8.18 2.41 -12.18
N ILE A 142 -7.30 1.94 -13.06
CA ILE A 142 -5.87 2.21 -13.02
C ILE A 142 -5.59 3.59 -13.62
N TRP A 143 -4.91 4.43 -12.83
CA TRP A 143 -4.45 5.76 -13.21
C TRP A 143 -2.93 5.81 -13.22
N VAL A 144 -2.36 6.77 -13.95
CA VAL A 144 -0.92 6.95 -14.06
C VAL A 144 -0.53 8.42 -14.03
N CYS A 145 0.43 8.76 -13.13
CA CYS A 145 1.22 9.99 -13.18
C CYS A 145 2.56 9.71 -13.86
N THR A 146 3.09 10.69 -14.57
CA THR A 146 4.42 10.60 -15.19
C THR A 146 5.34 11.63 -14.56
N LYS A 147 6.55 11.23 -14.21
CA LYS A 147 7.57 12.13 -13.66
C LYS A 147 8.39 12.77 -14.78
N ARG A 148 8.49 14.08 -14.77
CA ARG A 148 9.29 14.86 -15.71
C ARG A 148 10.01 15.99 -14.96
N ASP A 149 11.28 16.14 -15.18
CA ASP A 149 12.11 17.18 -14.54
C ASP A 149 12.00 17.20 -13.00
N GLY A 150 11.77 16.03 -12.39
CA GLY A 150 11.62 15.84 -10.94
C GLY A 150 10.20 16.04 -10.40
N GLU A 151 9.23 16.44 -11.21
CA GLU A 151 7.86 16.71 -10.82
C GLU A 151 6.89 15.67 -11.40
N TRP A 152 5.84 15.32 -10.65
CA TRP A 152 4.79 14.42 -11.07
C TRP A 152 3.68 15.16 -11.84
N SER A 153 3.21 14.57 -12.92
CA SER A 153 2.09 15.11 -13.69
C SER A 153 0.75 14.84 -13.02
N GLU A 154 -0.28 15.59 -13.41
CA GLU A 154 -1.68 15.21 -13.18
C GLU A 154 -1.93 13.74 -13.57
N PRO A 155 -2.76 13.01 -12.79
CA PRO A 155 -3.11 11.64 -13.11
C PRO A 155 -3.95 11.53 -14.38
N ARG A 156 -3.65 10.52 -15.17
CA ARG A 156 -4.39 10.16 -16.38
C ARG A 156 -4.95 8.76 -16.23
N ASN A 157 -6.22 8.57 -16.52
CA ASN A 157 -6.82 7.23 -16.64
C ASN A 157 -6.11 6.43 -17.72
N LEU A 158 -5.76 5.16 -17.43
CA LEU A 158 -5.00 4.34 -18.36
C LEU A 158 -5.84 3.98 -19.61
N GLY A 159 -7.14 3.87 -19.45
CA GLY A 159 -8.09 3.62 -20.53
C GLY A 159 -8.10 2.16 -21.00
N ALA A 160 -9.00 1.91 -21.95
CA ALA A 160 -9.07 0.60 -22.61
C ALA A 160 -7.78 0.29 -23.40
N PRO A 161 -7.39 -1.00 -23.51
CA PRO A 161 -8.14 -2.19 -23.07
C PRO A 161 -7.89 -2.62 -21.64
N VAL A 162 -7.04 -1.92 -20.87
CA VAL A 162 -6.73 -2.27 -19.48
C VAL A 162 -7.91 -1.94 -18.58
N ASN A 163 -8.29 -0.67 -18.49
CA ASN A 163 -9.51 -0.27 -17.80
C ASN A 163 -10.73 -0.63 -18.65
N ALA A 164 -11.63 -1.42 -18.10
CA ALA A 164 -12.83 -1.92 -18.74
C ALA A 164 -14.10 -1.34 -18.07
N THR A 165 -15.21 -2.06 -18.15
CA THR A 165 -16.48 -1.64 -17.53
C THR A 165 -16.63 -2.10 -16.07
N SER A 166 -15.74 -2.91 -15.58
CA SER A 166 -15.64 -3.37 -14.20
C SER A 166 -14.40 -2.80 -13.52
N LYS A 167 -14.14 -3.20 -12.30
CA LYS A 167 -12.97 -2.74 -11.53
C LYS A 167 -11.68 -3.42 -12.00
N GLU A 168 -10.62 -2.64 -12.11
CA GLU A 168 -9.24 -3.09 -12.29
C GLU A 168 -8.40 -2.55 -11.13
N TYR A 169 -7.61 -3.42 -10.48
CA TYR A 169 -6.86 -2.98 -9.31
C TYR A 169 -5.54 -3.72 -9.14
N PHE A 170 -4.69 -3.16 -8.28
CA PHE A 170 -3.34 -3.59 -7.97
C PHE A 170 -2.46 -3.75 -9.21
N PRO A 171 -2.11 -2.64 -9.87
CA PRO A 171 -1.20 -2.66 -11.01
C PRO A 171 0.21 -3.07 -10.57
N SER A 172 0.86 -3.93 -11.36
CA SER A 172 2.27 -4.26 -11.23
C SER A 172 2.89 -4.29 -12.63
N VAL A 173 3.97 -3.54 -12.84
CA VAL A 173 4.48 -3.23 -14.19
C VAL A 173 5.92 -3.71 -14.35
N THR A 174 6.21 -4.32 -15.47
CA THR A 174 7.52 -4.89 -15.83
C THR A 174 8.39 -3.89 -16.60
N VAL A 175 9.67 -4.25 -16.81
CA VAL A 175 10.64 -3.41 -17.56
C VAL A 175 10.18 -3.12 -18.99
N ASP A 176 9.54 -4.06 -19.65
CA ASP A 176 9.01 -3.88 -21.01
C ASP A 176 7.64 -3.16 -21.04
N GLY A 177 7.11 -2.79 -19.85
CA GLY A 177 5.84 -2.09 -19.70
C GLY A 177 4.62 -2.98 -19.68
N THR A 178 4.76 -4.31 -19.72
CA THR A 178 3.64 -5.24 -19.48
C THR A 178 3.04 -4.94 -18.10
N ILE A 179 1.73 -4.82 -18.04
CA ILE A 179 1.01 -4.56 -16.80
C ILE A 179 0.24 -5.81 -16.34
N TYR A 180 0.42 -6.18 -15.08
CA TYR A 180 -0.33 -7.20 -14.37
C TYR A 180 -1.29 -6.51 -13.41
N TYR A 181 -2.49 -7.05 -13.27
CA TYR A 181 -3.51 -6.47 -12.38
C TYR A 181 -4.60 -7.49 -12.06
N THR A 182 -5.39 -7.20 -11.07
CA THR A 182 -6.57 -7.99 -10.72
C THR A 182 -7.81 -7.43 -11.41
N HIS A 183 -8.63 -8.31 -11.95
CA HIS A 183 -9.85 -7.98 -12.65
C HIS A 183 -10.87 -9.13 -12.50
N PRO A 184 -12.18 -8.88 -12.35
CA PRO A 184 -13.19 -9.93 -12.37
C PRO A 184 -13.22 -10.66 -13.72
N ASP A 185 -13.07 -11.97 -13.71
CA ASP A 185 -13.25 -12.78 -14.90
C ASP A 185 -14.74 -12.77 -15.30
N THR A 186 -15.02 -12.29 -16.50
CA THR A 186 -16.40 -12.15 -17.00
C THR A 186 -17.16 -13.48 -17.11
N ALA A 187 -16.44 -14.60 -17.22
CA ALA A 187 -17.05 -15.94 -17.33
C ALA A 187 -17.45 -16.50 -15.97
N THR A 188 -16.70 -16.22 -14.90
CA THR A 188 -16.89 -16.81 -13.56
C THR A 188 -17.30 -15.78 -12.51
N ASN A 189 -17.14 -14.49 -12.79
CA ASN A 189 -17.25 -13.37 -11.86
C ASN A 189 -16.32 -13.51 -10.64
N GLU A 190 -15.24 -14.29 -10.77
CA GLU A 190 -14.19 -14.43 -9.79
C GLU A 190 -13.04 -13.44 -10.09
N GLU A 191 -12.52 -12.81 -9.06
CA GLU A 191 -11.32 -12.00 -9.21
C GLU A 191 -10.16 -12.87 -9.67
N SER A 192 -9.46 -12.41 -10.70
CA SER A 192 -8.38 -13.15 -11.33
C SER A 192 -7.26 -12.21 -11.75
N ILE A 193 -6.05 -12.74 -11.81
CA ILE A 193 -4.87 -12.02 -12.26
C ILE A 193 -4.81 -12.10 -13.78
N PHE A 194 -4.73 -10.92 -14.39
CA PHE A 194 -4.57 -10.71 -15.82
C PHE A 194 -3.25 -10.00 -16.10
N ARG A 195 -2.78 -10.08 -17.32
CA ARG A 195 -1.73 -9.22 -17.85
C ARG A 195 -2.14 -8.62 -19.19
N SER A 196 -1.66 -7.42 -19.46
CA SER A 196 -1.76 -6.75 -20.76
C SER A 196 -0.36 -6.33 -21.20
N ARG A 197 0.10 -6.85 -22.35
CA ARG A 197 1.42 -6.53 -22.90
C ARG A 197 1.40 -5.15 -23.53
N LEU A 198 2.49 -4.42 -23.38
CA LEU A 198 2.68 -3.14 -24.07
C LEU A 198 3.46 -3.39 -25.37
N VAL A 199 2.80 -3.26 -26.52
CA VAL A 199 3.40 -3.45 -27.85
C VAL A 199 3.25 -2.16 -28.64
N ASP A 200 4.35 -1.63 -29.17
CA ASP A 200 4.38 -0.38 -29.95
C ASP A 200 3.67 0.79 -29.26
N GLY A 201 3.80 0.86 -27.92
CA GLY A 201 3.20 1.92 -27.10
C GLY A 201 1.71 1.77 -26.82
N ALA A 202 1.08 0.66 -27.20
CA ALA A 202 -0.32 0.35 -26.95
C ALA A 202 -0.49 -0.94 -26.14
N TYR A 203 -1.33 -0.90 -25.11
CA TYR A 203 -1.70 -2.10 -24.38
C TYR A 203 -2.56 -3.01 -25.25
N GLN A 204 -2.26 -4.31 -25.16
CA GLN A 204 -2.98 -5.36 -25.88
C GLN A 204 -4.19 -5.84 -25.06
N VAL A 205 -5.10 -6.57 -25.71
CA VAL A 205 -6.22 -7.22 -25.02
C VAL A 205 -5.69 -8.06 -23.86
N PRO A 206 -6.23 -7.86 -22.64
CA PRO A 206 -5.75 -8.57 -21.46
C PRO A 206 -5.94 -10.08 -21.55
N GLU A 207 -4.95 -10.83 -21.10
CA GLU A 207 -4.99 -12.27 -21.00
C GLU A 207 -5.04 -12.73 -19.53
N LYS A 208 -5.97 -13.62 -19.21
CA LYS A 208 -6.04 -14.25 -17.89
C LYS A 208 -4.88 -15.23 -17.72
N LEU A 209 -4.18 -15.15 -16.59
CA LEU A 209 -3.10 -16.08 -16.28
C LEU A 209 -3.59 -17.49 -15.93
N GLY A 210 -2.72 -18.47 -16.08
CA GLY A 210 -3.01 -19.87 -15.82
C GLY A 210 -3.21 -20.23 -14.35
N PRO A 211 -3.53 -21.52 -14.07
CA PRO A 211 -3.91 -21.97 -12.73
C PRO A 211 -2.77 -21.97 -11.70
N ASN A 212 -1.52 -21.84 -12.11
CA ASN A 212 -0.38 -21.69 -11.20
C ASN A 212 -0.22 -20.26 -10.67
N VAL A 213 -0.99 -19.29 -11.20
CA VAL A 213 -1.09 -17.91 -10.73
C VAL A 213 -2.48 -17.64 -10.18
N ASN A 214 -3.52 -18.03 -10.89
CA ASN A 214 -4.89 -17.90 -10.41
C ASN A 214 -5.27 -19.04 -9.45
N ILE A 215 -4.67 -19.04 -8.26
CA ILE A 215 -4.70 -20.07 -7.24
C ILE A 215 -5.75 -19.83 -6.15
N GLY A 216 -6.01 -20.86 -5.34
CA GLY A 216 -6.92 -20.76 -4.19
C GLY A 216 -8.38 -20.52 -4.57
N ARG A 217 -9.18 -20.18 -3.57
CA ARG A 217 -10.59 -19.77 -3.75
C ARG A 217 -10.75 -18.31 -4.12
N ALA A 218 -9.80 -17.47 -3.66
CA ALA A 218 -9.65 -16.07 -4.05
C ALA A 218 -8.16 -15.72 -4.11
N ARG A 219 -7.80 -14.84 -5.02
CA ARG A 219 -6.46 -14.30 -5.26
C ARG A 219 -6.62 -12.88 -5.78
N TYR A 220 -5.71 -12.03 -5.42
CA TYR A 220 -5.74 -10.62 -5.77
C TYR A 220 -4.36 -10.00 -5.51
N ASN A 221 -4.16 -8.74 -5.87
CA ASN A 221 -3.00 -7.92 -5.49
C ASN A 221 -1.65 -8.60 -5.76
N ALA A 222 -1.50 -9.25 -6.93
CA ALA A 222 -0.27 -9.96 -7.25
C ALA A 222 0.83 -8.99 -7.71
N PHE A 223 2.01 -9.09 -7.09
CA PHE A 223 3.22 -8.38 -7.49
C PHE A 223 4.04 -9.23 -8.46
N VAL A 224 4.34 -8.70 -9.65
CA VAL A 224 5.26 -9.33 -10.59
C VAL A 224 6.65 -8.72 -10.50
N ALA A 225 7.68 -9.55 -10.59
CA ALA A 225 9.05 -9.07 -10.71
C ALA A 225 9.23 -8.22 -11.99
N PRO A 226 10.07 -7.15 -11.97
CA PRO A 226 10.32 -6.32 -13.14
C PRO A 226 10.76 -7.06 -14.39
N ASP A 227 11.44 -8.20 -14.24
CA ASP A 227 11.91 -9.11 -15.31
C ASP A 227 10.97 -10.30 -15.55
N GLU A 228 9.80 -10.29 -14.93
CA GLU A 228 8.81 -11.38 -14.93
C GLU A 228 9.33 -12.73 -14.39
N SER A 229 10.45 -12.78 -13.69
CA SER A 229 11.05 -14.04 -13.21
C SER A 229 10.26 -14.72 -12.09
N TYR A 230 9.40 -13.98 -11.39
CA TYR A 230 8.47 -14.50 -10.38
C TYR A 230 7.26 -13.59 -10.21
N ILE A 231 6.22 -14.14 -9.58
CA ILE A 231 5.03 -13.42 -9.15
C ILE A 231 4.68 -13.81 -7.71
N ILE A 232 4.43 -12.83 -6.85
CA ILE A 232 3.97 -13.01 -5.46
C ILE A 232 2.46 -12.82 -5.45
N ILE A 233 1.73 -13.78 -4.91
CA ILE A 233 0.27 -13.88 -5.02
C ILE A 233 -0.33 -14.02 -3.62
N PRO A 234 -1.04 -13.02 -3.10
CA PRO A 234 -1.92 -13.23 -1.95
C PRO A 234 -3.08 -14.14 -2.35
N ALA A 235 -3.26 -15.24 -1.63
CA ALA A 235 -4.31 -16.21 -1.93
C ALA A 235 -5.04 -16.70 -0.68
N TYR A 236 -6.36 -16.83 -0.80
CA TYR A 236 -7.25 -17.39 0.21
C TYR A 236 -7.67 -18.82 -0.14
N GLY A 237 -7.76 -19.67 0.88
CA GLY A 237 -8.30 -21.02 0.74
C GLY A 237 -7.36 -22.04 0.14
N MET A 238 -6.06 -21.84 0.27
CA MET A 238 -5.04 -22.83 -0.02
C MET A 238 -4.93 -23.84 1.13
N PRO A 239 -4.60 -25.10 0.86
CA PRO A 239 -4.60 -26.16 1.88
C PRO A 239 -3.48 -26.03 2.91
N ASP A 240 -2.41 -25.33 2.61
CA ASP A 240 -1.22 -25.10 3.43
C ASP A 240 -1.13 -23.68 3.98
N SER A 241 -2.25 -22.94 4.00
CA SER A 241 -2.30 -21.59 4.59
C SER A 241 -2.09 -21.62 6.10
N PHE A 242 -1.35 -20.61 6.59
CA PHE A 242 -1.21 -20.31 8.02
C PHE A 242 -2.41 -19.51 8.55
N GLY A 243 -2.89 -18.55 7.76
CA GLY A 243 -4.02 -17.68 8.08
C GLY A 243 -5.18 -17.80 7.09
N ALA A 244 -5.95 -16.74 6.94
CA ALA A 244 -7.02 -16.70 5.94
C ALA A 244 -6.45 -16.41 4.55
N THR A 245 -5.57 -15.42 4.44
CA THR A 245 -4.86 -15.06 3.20
C THR A 245 -3.37 -15.11 3.46
N ASP A 246 -2.65 -15.88 2.66
CA ASP A 246 -1.20 -16.02 2.71
C ASP A 246 -0.57 -15.58 1.39
N TYR A 247 0.71 -15.17 1.43
CA TYR A 247 1.52 -14.96 0.23
C TYR A 247 2.06 -16.27 -0.29
N TYR A 248 1.90 -16.47 -1.60
CA TYR A 248 2.50 -17.55 -2.39
C TYR A 248 3.38 -16.94 -3.46
N ILE A 249 4.38 -17.68 -3.92
CA ILE A 249 5.26 -17.27 -5.02
C ILE A 249 5.25 -18.34 -6.11
N SER A 250 5.16 -17.91 -7.36
CA SER A 250 5.34 -18.76 -8.53
C SER A 250 6.47 -18.20 -9.39
N PHE A 251 7.35 -19.05 -9.90
CA PHE A 251 8.48 -18.68 -10.72
C PHE A 251 8.19 -18.97 -12.17
N ARG A 252 8.72 -18.13 -13.07
CA ARG A 252 8.52 -18.25 -14.51
C ARG A 252 9.76 -18.85 -15.19
N ASP A 253 9.55 -19.77 -16.12
CA ASP A 253 10.59 -20.30 -16.98
C ASP A 253 10.73 -19.49 -18.29
N SER A 254 11.72 -19.85 -19.11
CA SER A 254 11.97 -19.18 -20.40
C SER A 254 10.91 -19.46 -21.47
N LEU A 255 9.97 -20.36 -21.21
CA LEU A 255 8.86 -20.72 -22.11
C LEU A 255 7.53 -20.09 -21.70
N ASP A 256 7.54 -19.13 -20.77
CA ASP A 256 6.36 -18.46 -20.21
C ASP A 256 5.46 -19.40 -19.36
N ASN A 257 6.03 -20.48 -18.80
CA ASN A 257 5.32 -21.31 -17.84
C ASN A 257 5.60 -20.84 -16.42
N TRP A 258 4.57 -20.84 -15.61
CA TRP A 258 4.65 -20.55 -14.18
C TRP A 258 4.75 -21.86 -13.39
N SER A 259 5.67 -21.92 -12.42
CA SER A 259 5.83 -23.07 -11.53
C SER A 259 4.58 -23.26 -10.67
N GLN A 260 4.46 -24.43 -10.03
CA GLN A 260 3.51 -24.57 -8.94
C GLN A 260 3.80 -23.53 -7.85
N PRO A 261 2.74 -22.94 -7.22
CA PRO A 261 2.91 -21.92 -6.20
C PRO A 261 3.54 -22.52 -4.94
N VAL A 262 4.46 -21.79 -4.35
CA VAL A 262 5.13 -22.13 -3.09
C VAL A 262 4.65 -21.17 -2.02
N ASN A 263 4.13 -21.69 -0.88
CA ASN A 263 3.81 -20.86 0.30
C ASN A 263 5.09 -20.18 0.81
N MET A 264 5.04 -18.86 1.03
CA MET A 264 6.22 -18.09 1.42
C MET A 264 6.67 -18.33 2.87
N GLY A 265 5.90 -19.12 3.62
CA GLY A 265 6.26 -19.63 4.94
C GLY A 265 6.06 -18.64 6.10
N PRO A 266 6.31 -19.10 7.34
CA PRO A 266 5.94 -18.36 8.56
C PRO A 266 6.80 -17.13 8.85
N GLY A 267 7.88 -16.91 8.09
CA GLY A 267 8.68 -15.68 8.17
C GLY A 267 7.95 -14.46 7.58
N ILE A 268 7.03 -14.72 6.65
CA ILE A 268 6.21 -13.72 5.95
C ILE A 268 4.75 -13.90 6.32
N ASN A 269 4.19 -15.09 6.12
CA ASN A 269 2.81 -15.42 6.44
C ASN A 269 2.60 -15.56 7.95
N SER A 270 1.43 -15.19 8.44
CA SER A 270 1.08 -15.27 9.84
C SER A 270 -0.25 -16.00 10.06
N THR A 271 -0.57 -16.30 11.31
CA THR A 271 -1.88 -16.85 11.68
C THR A 271 -2.98 -15.80 11.68
N PHE A 272 -2.66 -14.55 11.45
CA PHE A 272 -3.60 -13.45 11.28
C PHE A 272 -4.16 -13.42 9.86
N ALA A 273 -5.21 -12.63 9.64
CA ALA A 273 -6.06 -12.88 8.49
C ALA A 273 -5.71 -12.08 7.24
N ARG A 274 -5.05 -10.91 7.38
CA ARG A 274 -4.93 -9.94 6.28
C ARG A 274 -3.48 -9.73 5.86
N GLU A 275 -3.13 -10.38 4.75
CA GLU A 275 -1.81 -10.29 4.11
C GLU A 275 -2.03 -10.21 2.61
N TRP A 276 -2.07 -9.01 2.00
CA TRP A 276 -2.49 -8.90 0.60
C TRP A 276 -1.82 -7.86 -0.28
N SER A 277 -0.82 -7.15 0.17
CA SER A 277 -0.08 -6.23 -0.68
C SER A 277 1.39 -6.43 -0.46
N ALA A 278 2.09 -6.87 -1.49
CA ALA A 278 3.53 -7.05 -1.48
C ALA A 278 4.17 -6.23 -2.58
N SER A 279 5.40 -5.77 -2.35
CA SER A 279 6.24 -5.12 -3.35
C SER A 279 7.71 -5.40 -3.05
N VAL A 280 8.56 -5.33 -4.06
CA VAL A 280 10.01 -5.43 -3.89
C VAL A 280 10.62 -4.09 -4.22
N SER A 281 11.61 -3.67 -3.41
CA SER A 281 12.38 -2.46 -3.69
C SER A 281 13.00 -2.54 -5.09
N THR A 282 13.12 -1.41 -5.77
CA THR A 282 13.61 -1.37 -7.16
C THR A 282 15.04 -1.86 -7.31
N ASP A 283 15.83 -1.80 -6.24
CA ASP A 283 17.18 -2.41 -6.18
C ASP A 283 17.16 -3.94 -5.96
N GLY A 284 15.97 -4.52 -5.77
CA GLY A 284 15.78 -5.96 -5.57
C GLY A 284 16.17 -6.49 -4.19
N ASN A 285 16.53 -5.65 -3.23
CA ASN A 285 17.13 -6.09 -1.96
C ASN A 285 16.11 -6.40 -0.87
N TYR A 286 14.94 -5.76 -0.89
CA TYR A 286 13.96 -5.88 0.19
C TYR A 286 12.56 -6.13 -0.36
N LEU A 287 11.89 -7.12 0.24
CA LEU A 287 10.48 -7.37 0.08
C LEU A 287 9.73 -6.59 1.17
N PHE A 288 8.81 -5.73 0.74
CA PHE A 288 7.84 -5.05 1.59
C PHE A 288 6.50 -5.78 1.49
N PHE A 289 5.82 -5.92 2.61
CA PHE A 289 4.52 -6.57 2.65
C PHE A 289 3.69 -6.04 3.80
N MET A 290 2.39 -6.10 3.70
CA MET A 290 1.51 -5.73 4.79
C MET A 290 1.03 -6.93 5.58
N SER A 291 0.77 -6.73 6.87
CA SER A 291 0.16 -7.72 7.76
C SER A 291 -0.56 -7.01 8.91
N ASP A 292 -1.69 -7.58 9.37
CA ASP A 292 -2.41 -7.13 10.56
C ASP A 292 -2.00 -7.89 11.83
N ARG A 293 -0.80 -8.48 11.82
CA ARG A 293 -0.26 -9.18 12.99
C ARG A 293 -0.14 -8.25 14.19
N MET A 294 -0.60 -8.73 15.33
CA MET A 294 -0.52 -7.99 16.57
C MET A 294 0.85 -8.14 17.22
N GLY A 295 1.30 -7.08 17.86
CA GLY A 295 2.48 -7.13 18.74
C GLY A 295 2.26 -8.06 19.92
N SER A 296 3.33 -8.69 20.39
CA SER A 296 3.31 -9.59 21.56
C SER A 296 3.24 -8.85 22.91
N THR A 297 3.20 -7.52 22.90
CA THR A 297 3.28 -6.70 24.12
C THR A 297 1.99 -6.80 24.92
N SER A 298 2.07 -7.29 26.15
CA SER A 298 0.97 -7.23 27.10
C SER A 298 0.75 -5.79 27.53
N LEU A 299 -0.48 -5.30 27.49
CA LEU A 299 -0.84 -3.96 27.95
C LEU A 299 -0.78 -3.80 29.48
N GLY A 300 -0.59 -4.88 30.23
CA GLY A 300 -0.63 -4.88 31.69
C GLY A 300 -2.01 -4.48 32.20
N LYS A 301 -2.08 -3.52 33.12
CA LYS A 301 -3.37 -3.03 33.63
C LYS A 301 -4.04 -2.12 32.60
N LEU A 302 -5.29 -2.41 32.27
CA LEU A 302 -6.07 -1.57 31.37
C LEU A 302 -6.43 -0.25 32.03
N SER A 303 -6.20 0.85 31.31
CA SER A 303 -6.61 2.20 31.60
C SER A 303 -6.95 2.91 30.30
N THR A 304 -7.54 4.11 30.38
CA THR A 304 -7.79 4.94 29.20
C THR A 304 -6.49 5.21 28.44
N GLU A 305 -5.43 5.56 29.16
CA GLU A 305 -4.12 5.91 28.58
C GLU A 305 -3.49 4.68 27.89
N THR A 306 -3.54 3.48 28.51
CA THR A 306 -2.97 2.28 27.91
C THR A 306 -3.74 1.85 26.66
N LEU A 307 -5.07 1.98 26.67
CA LEU A 307 -5.91 1.68 25.50
C LEU A 307 -5.69 2.69 24.36
N GLN A 308 -5.61 3.99 24.67
CA GLN A 308 -5.29 5.02 23.67
C GLN A 308 -3.88 4.85 23.11
N GLY A 309 -2.91 4.55 23.98
CA GLY A 309 -1.53 4.26 23.57
C GLY A 309 -1.46 3.07 22.60
N PHE A 310 -2.17 1.97 22.90
CA PHE A 310 -2.27 0.82 22.03
C PHE A 310 -2.96 1.16 20.70
N HIS A 311 -4.10 1.85 20.76
CA HIS A 311 -4.83 2.28 19.56
C HIS A 311 -3.97 3.13 18.62
N ASN A 312 -3.11 3.99 19.16
CA ASN A 312 -2.26 4.90 18.39
C ASN A 312 -0.86 4.33 18.07
N SER A 313 -0.62 3.07 18.39
CA SER A 313 0.66 2.40 18.09
C SER A 313 0.52 1.42 16.92
N PRO A 314 1.58 1.16 16.17
CA PRO A 314 1.59 0.05 15.22
C PRO A 314 1.40 -1.29 15.93
N GLN A 315 1.08 -2.33 15.15
CA GLN A 315 0.82 -3.70 15.64
C GLN A 315 -0.37 -3.79 16.62
N ASN A 316 -1.36 -2.93 16.43
CA ASN A 316 -2.59 -2.86 17.22
C ASN A 316 -3.75 -3.71 16.63
N GLY A 317 -3.46 -4.51 15.58
CA GLY A 317 -4.44 -5.30 14.82
C GLY A 317 -4.95 -4.58 13.56
N ASN A 318 -4.54 -3.35 13.33
CA ASN A 318 -4.60 -2.72 12.02
C ASN A 318 -3.44 -3.22 11.15
N THR A 319 -3.51 -2.95 9.86
CA THR A 319 -2.44 -3.34 8.93
C THR A 319 -1.25 -2.41 9.05
N ASP A 320 -0.06 -3.00 9.07
CA ASP A 320 1.21 -2.32 9.07
C ASP A 320 2.09 -2.82 7.92
N ILE A 321 3.07 -2.02 7.52
CA ILE A 321 4.07 -2.39 6.52
C ILE A 321 5.26 -3.03 7.21
N TYR A 322 5.61 -4.22 6.75
CA TYR A 322 6.79 -4.99 7.16
C TYR A 322 7.79 -5.08 6.00
N TRP A 323 9.03 -5.35 6.32
CA TRP A 323 10.06 -5.62 5.33
C TRP A 323 11.03 -6.72 5.74
N ILE A 324 11.62 -7.38 4.75
CA ILE A 324 12.56 -8.51 4.91
C ILE A 324 13.54 -8.50 3.72
N SER A 325 14.72 -9.11 3.89
CA SER A 325 15.65 -9.34 2.78
C SER A 325 15.03 -10.27 1.73
N THR A 326 15.22 -9.94 0.45
CA THR A 326 14.78 -10.79 -0.69
C THR A 326 15.55 -12.11 -0.81
N LYS A 327 16.58 -12.35 -0.03
CA LYS A 327 17.28 -13.66 0.02
C LYS A 327 16.34 -14.84 0.25
N ILE A 328 15.22 -14.62 0.94
CA ILE A 328 14.19 -15.65 1.11
C ILE A 328 13.62 -16.13 -0.24
N LEU A 329 13.61 -15.29 -1.27
CA LEU A 329 13.10 -15.65 -2.58
C LEU A 329 14.00 -16.69 -3.27
N ASP A 330 15.31 -16.66 -3.04
CA ASP A 330 16.26 -17.64 -3.57
C ASP A 330 15.99 -19.03 -2.96
N GLU A 331 15.76 -19.10 -1.65
CA GLU A 331 15.41 -20.33 -0.96
C GLU A 331 14.08 -20.91 -1.45
N LEU A 332 13.10 -20.04 -1.75
CA LEU A 332 11.80 -20.45 -2.30
C LEU A 332 11.92 -20.93 -3.73
N ARG A 333 12.83 -20.35 -4.55
CA ARG A 333 13.10 -20.78 -5.92
C ARG A 333 13.61 -22.22 -5.98
N GLU A 334 14.42 -22.65 -5.02
CA GLU A 334 14.89 -24.05 -4.93
C GLU A 334 13.75 -25.05 -4.71
N LYS A 335 12.63 -24.63 -4.17
CA LYS A 335 11.42 -25.44 -3.93
C LYS A 335 10.46 -25.47 -5.12
N ALA A 336 10.67 -24.60 -6.12
CA ALA A 336 9.77 -24.49 -7.26
C ALA A 336 9.74 -25.79 -8.08
N ARG A 337 8.56 -26.10 -8.64
CA ARG A 337 8.34 -27.24 -9.57
C ARG A 337 7.51 -26.74 -10.74
N PHE A 338 7.93 -27.06 -11.95
CA PHE A 338 7.24 -26.73 -13.19
C PHE A 338 6.42 -27.90 -13.71
#